data_8e1184cab0926121e83a1b2e367ebacb
#
_entry.id   8e1184cab0926121e83a1b2e367ebacb
#
_cell.length_a   1.000
_cell.length_b   1.000
_cell.length_c   1.000
_cell.angle_alpha   90.00
_cell.angle_beta   90.00
_cell.angle_gamma   90.00
#
_symmetry.space_group_name_H-M   'P 1'
#
loop_
_entity.id
_entity.type
_entity.pdbx_description
1 polymer ?
#
loop_
_entity_poly.entity_id
_entity_poly.type
_entity_poly.pdbx_seq_one_letter_code
_entity_poly.pdbx_strand_id
1 'polypeptide(L)'
;MSKFSALRPRLLWRWLGATVLVFALGAALVTYGLSHTRSAAQAQYGEPVDVPPGQVALACPAVPQTVNPNAVDVEGKPLPTPRIAGSVTAVVMARSGKAPDQATYVPFGPDGSAVAVSSVEDPAAASSQGSASGQTQATTENPDSAANSQQTASTPEPNPNNATAARTSTGPTSTGPTSTQNPNATSLKFTPRSAMLVAQADTPRPGIFTAEPWGGKAALAAADIEQSVSSGDFRGLATATCVPASQESWLVGGSTAPGQSTTLQVVNLSSNAVSANIDIWGDTGKLEFPRGTKLVVSPRSTVSIPLESQVQGNQRLVTRVKANGAGLAAFLQTHSLLGLTPGGVSLVHPSTRAAQVQVVPGVALNADLGAVRLLNTGEDVARASISVVGEGGSTAVAGAQEVELDPGAVFDFTLGGVPEGNYSVVVNSNQPVVAGAVIYRQGSESKTEKGKFSRDLAWLPALSAGGGVVIGPAAVERQLMVTNLSGQAAEFRIGGEAHSVAPNTTVVLPLTAETPLQIEAPNLYVTQILTTNLGDGLGIDSLEPTPDLDAARQVYVHLNS
;
A
#
# COMPACT_ATOMS: atom_id res chain seq x y z
N MET A 1 21.84 -91.92 5.77
CA MET A 1 21.57 -92.14 4.34
C MET A 1 20.55 -91.17 3.85
N SER A 2 20.97 -90.03 3.34
CA SER A 2 20.08 -89.01 2.78
C SER A 2 20.50 -88.73 1.34
N LYS A 3 19.55 -88.95 0.45
CA LYS A 3 19.70 -88.77 -0.99
C LYS A 3 19.61 -87.33 -1.35
N PHE A 4 20.71 -86.70 -1.76
CA PHE A 4 20.74 -85.44 -2.47
C PHE A 4 20.34 -85.68 -3.91
N SER A 5 19.15 -85.25 -4.33
CA SER A 5 18.71 -85.26 -5.73
C SER A 5 19.38 -84.08 -6.45
N ALA A 6 20.21 -84.40 -7.43
CA ALA A 6 20.87 -83.38 -8.29
C ALA A 6 19.84 -82.63 -9.11
N LEU A 7 19.74 -81.30 -8.89
CA LEU A 7 18.96 -80.42 -9.77
C LEU A 7 19.61 -80.39 -11.16
N ARG A 8 18.77 -80.67 -12.20
CA ARG A 8 19.19 -80.74 -13.60
C ARG A 8 19.74 -79.38 -14.07
N PRO A 9 20.94 -79.28 -14.65
CA PRO A 9 21.58 -78.04 -15.04
C PRO A 9 20.82 -77.18 -16.06
N ARG A 10 19.84 -77.79 -16.79
CA ARG A 10 18.99 -77.09 -17.76
C ARG A 10 18.01 -76.08 -17.15
N LEU A 11 17.63 -76.20 -15.89
CA LEU A 11 16.73 -75.25 -15.22
C LEU A 11 17.46 -73.98 -14.77
N LEU A 12 18.69 -74.17 -14.27
CA LEU A 12 19.54 -73.04 -13.85
C LEU A 12 19.86 -72.07 -15.00
N TRP A 13 20.13 -72.58 -16.16
CA TRP A 13 20.39 -71.74 -17.36
C TRP A 13 19.15 -70.96 -17.85
N ARG A 14 17.95 -71.51 -17.69
CA ARG A 14 16.70 -70.82 -18.04
C ARG A 14 16.41 -69.66 -17.05
N TRP A 15 16.70 -69.82 -15.77
CA TRP A 15 16.56 -68.79 -14.77
C TRP A 15 17.63 -67.70 -14.92
N LEU A 16 18.87 -68.04 -15.21
CA LEU A 16 19.91 -67.10 -15.53
C LEU A 16 19.62 -66.27 -16.78
N GLY A 17 19.11 -66.88 -17.82
CA GLY A 17 18.67 -66.21 -19.03
C GLY A 17 17.50 -65.22 -18.78
N ALA A 18 16.52 -65.63 -17.96
CA ALA A 18 15.40 -64.79 -17.60
C ALA A 18 15.82 -63.57 -16.76
N THR A 19 16.73 -63.75 -15.79
CA THR A 19 17.24 -62.62 -14.98
C THR A 19 18.07 -61.62 -15.79
N VAL A 20 18.92 -62.11 -16.70
CA VAL A 20 19.69 -61.22 -17.61
C VAL A 20 18.78 -60.45 -18.52
N LEU A 21 17.69 -61.07 -19.02
CA LEU A 21 16.72 -60.39 -19.89
C LEU A 21 15.91 -59.31 -19.14
N VAL A 22 15.56 -59.53 -17.88
CA VAL A 22 14.87 -58.55 -17.02
C VAL A 22 15.81 -57.38 -16.71
N PHE A 23 17.09 -57.66 -16.41
CA PHE A 23 18.07 -56.58 -16.20
C PHE A 23 18.37 -55.81 -17.47
N ALA A 24 18.45 -56.45 -18.62
CA ALA A 24 18.64 -55.77 -19.91
C ALA A 24 17.42 -54.89 -20.30
N LEU A 25 16.21 -55.36 -20.05
CA LEU A 25 14.98 -54.59 -20.26
C LEU A 25 14.89 -53.42 -19.27
N GLY A 26 15.24 -53.65 -18.00
CA GLY A 26 15.31 -52.57 -16.98
C GLY A 26 16.33 -51.48 -17.35
N ALA A 27 17.54 -51.88 -17.79
CA ALA A 27 18.56 -50.93 -18.26
C ALA A 27 18.12 -50.19 -19.52
N ALA A 28 17.45 -50.88 -20.47
CA ALA A 28 16.91 -50.23 -21.66
C ALA A 28 15.80 -49.22 -21.35
N LEU A 29 14.93 -49.53 -20.38
CA LEU A 29 13.89 -48.58 -19.92
C LEU A 29 14.47 -47.39 -19.20
N VAL A 30 15.50 -47.59 -18.37
CA VAL A 30 16.22 -46.48 -17.69
C VAL A 30 16.94 -45.60 -18.69
N THR A 31 17.67 -46.19 -19.66
CA THR A 31 18.36 -45.43 -20.71
C THR A 31 17.37 -44.73 -21.64
N TYR A 32 16.24 -45.36 -21.97
CA TYR A 32 15.16 -44.75 -22.74
C TYR A 32 14.49 -43.60 -21.93
N GLY A 33 14.22 -43.81 -20.65
CA GLY A 33 13.71 -42.78 -19.74
C GLY A 33 14.67 -41.58 -19.61
N LEU A 34 15.98 -41.84 -19.45
CA LEU A 34 17.00 -40.80 -19.38
C LEU A 34 17.24 -40.07 -20.72
N SER A 35 17.08 -40.77 -21.85
CA SER A 35 17.21 -40.12 -23.17
C SER A 35 15.94 -39.38 -23.62
N HIS A 36 14.80 -39.69 -22.95
CA HIS A 36 13.51 -39.02 -23.20
C HIS A 36 13.04 -38.17 -22.02
N THR A 37 13.86 -37.95 -20.98
CA THR A 37 13.69 -36.77 -20.16
C THR A 37 13.81 -35.61 -21.16
N ARG A 38 12.65 -35.09 -21.59
CA ARG A 38 12.61 -33.80 -22.27
C ARG A 38 13.49 -32.89 -21.42
N SER A 39 14.61 -32.46 -21.94
CA SER A 39 15.25 -31.24 -21.47
C SER A 39 14.09 -30.28 -21.31
N ALA A 40 13.75 -29.94 -20.08
CA ALA A 40 12.91 -28.79 -19.86
C ALA A 40 13.57 -27.74 -20.73
N ALA A 41 12.88 -27.32 -21.80
CA ALA A 41 13.41 -26.32 -22.70
C ALA A 41 13.88 -25.22 -21.75
N GLN A 42 15.18 -25.09 -21.59
CA GLN A 42 15.73 -23.94 -20.89
C GLN A 42 15.15 -22.79 -21.66
N ALA A 43 14.18 -22.11 -21.04
CA ALA A 43 13.65 -20.90 -21.60
C ALA A 43 14.90 -20.07 -21.92
N GLN A 44 15.19 -19.93 -23.21
CA GLN A 44 16.27 -19.07 -23.66
C GLN A 44 15.83 -17.67 -23.27
N TYR A 45 16.21 -17.26 -22.07
CA TYR A 45 16.07 -15.88 -21.66
C TYR A 45 16.95 -15.11 -22.65
N GLY A 46 16.34 -14.25 -23.45
CA GLY A 46 17.10 -13.29 -24.22
C GLY A 46 18.02 -12.50 -23.29
N GLU A 47 19.09 -11.94 -23.81
CA GLU A 47 19.93 -11.06 -23.01
C GLU A 47 19.05 -9.98 -22.35
N PRO A 48 19.30 -9.68 -21.06
CA PRO A 48 18.54 -8.64 -20.38
C PRO A 48 18.70 -7.32 -21.13
N VAL A 49 17.59 -6.72 -21.52
CA VAL A 49 17.57 -5.41 -22.15
C VAL A 49 17.48 -4.35 -21.07
N ASP A 50 18.45 -3.45 -21.02
CA ASP A 50 18.39 -2.28 -20.15
C ASP A 50 17.32 -1.32 -20.65
N VAL A 51 16.29 -1.13 -19.85
CA VAL A 51 15.24 -0.14 -20.12
C VAL A 51 15.73 1.22 -19.65
N PRO A 52 15.62 2.30 -20.47
CA PRO A 52 15.96 3.64 -20.01
C PRO A 52 15.20 3.98 -18.72
N PRO A 53 15.81 4.74 -17.79
CA PRO A 53 15.13 5.12 -16.56
C PRO A 53 13.87 5.93 -16.89
N GLY A 54 12.74 5.47 -16.39
CA GLY A 54 11.48 6.17 -16.47
C GLY A 54 11.32 7.17 -15.33
N GLN A 55 10.29 8.00 -15.44
CA GLN A 55 9.82 8.84 -14.34
C GLN A 55 9.37 7.95 -13.16
N VAL A 56 9.81 8.27 -11.95
CA VAL A 56 9.27 7.69 -10.73
C VAL A 56 7.92 8.35 -10.45
N ALA A 57 6.88 7.54 -10.25
CA ALA A 57 5.55 8.00 -9.88
C ALA A 57 5.06 7.24 -8.65
N LEU A 58 4.64 7.97 -7.61
CA LEU A 58 4.14 7.43 -6.36
C LEU A 58 2.74 8.00 -6.06
N ALA A 59 1.84 7.14 -5.58
CA ALA A 59 0.52 7.53 -5.12
C ALA A 59 0.52 7.72 -3.61
N CYS A 60 0.00 8.84 -3.15
CA CYS A 60 -0.29 9.11 -1.74
C CYS A 60 -1.80 8.97 -1.51
N PRO A 61 -2.24 8.13 -0.55
CA PRO A 61 -3.66 7.89 -0.29
C PRO A 61 -4.34 9.08 0.40
N ALA A 62 -5.68 9.07 0.43
CA ALA A 62 -6.41 9.94 1.33
C ALA A 62 -6.29 9.43 2.77
N VAL A 63 -6.09 10.34 3.70
CA VAL A 63 -6.17 10.09 5.14
C VAL A 63 -7.64 10.07 5.60
N PRO A 64 -7.95 9.50 6.79
CA PRO A 64 -9.30 9.51 7.32
C PRO A 64 -9.88 10.92 7.37
N GLN A 65 -11.06 11.10 6.77
CA GLN A 65 -11.74 12.40 6.76
C GLN A 65 -12.20 12.74 8.16
N THR A 66 -11.84 13.92 8.61
CA THR A 66 -12.15 14.36 9.96
C THR A 66 -13.36 15.26 10.00
N VAL A 67 -14.09 15.06 11.06
CA VAL A 67 -15.00 15.91 11.84
C VAL A 67 -15.63 17.10 11.10
N ASN A 68 -16.95 17.08 11.08
CA ASN A 68 -17.73 18.29 10.93
C ASN A 68 -17.36 19.29 12.05
N PRO A 69 -16.75 20.44 11.75
CA PRO A 69 -16.37 21.41 12.78
C PRO A 69 -17.58 22.02 13.51
N ASN A 70 -18.79 21.82 12.96
CA ASN A 70 -20.05 22.23 13.54
C ASN A 70 -20.81 21.07 14.22
N ALA A 71 -20.11 19.98 14.54
CA ALA A 71 -20.73 18.86 15.22
C ALA A 71 -21.18 19.28 16.62
N VAL A 72 -22.39 18.91 16.97
CA VAL A 72 -23.01 19.16 18.28
C VAL A 72 -23.37 17.83 18.93
N ASP A 73 -23.39 17.79 20.26
CA ASP A 73 -23.91 16.65 21.01
C ASP A 73 -25.43 16.57 20.91
N VAL A 74 -26.00 15.58 21.58
CA VAL A 74 -27.47 15.36 21.61
C VAL A 74 -28.26 16.51 22.28
N GLU A 75 -27.56 17.38 23.01
CA GLU A 75 -28.09 18.57 23.67
C GLU A 75 -27.91 19.84 22.83
N GLY A 76 -27.30 19.71 21.64
CA GLY A 76 -27.01 20.84 20.74
C GLY A 76 -25.80 21.66 21.13
N LYS A 77 -24.96 21.18 22.06
CA LYS A 77 -23.72 21.85 22.46
C LYS A 77 -22.60 21.48 21.50
N PRO A 78 -21.75 22.44 21.06
CA PRO A 78 -20.61 22.15 20.22
C PRO A 78 -19.68 21.10 20.84
N LEU A 79 -19.37 20.06 20.08
CA LEU A 79 -18.35 19.11 20.50
C LEU A 79 -16.97 19.77 20.50
N PRO A 80 -16.06 19.37 21.42
CA PRO A 80 -14.70 19.86 21.42
C PRO A 80 -14.06 19.59 20.06
N THR A 81 -13.53 20.64 19.42
CA THR A 81 -12.80 20.50 18.15
C THR A 81 -11.52 19.70 18.41
N PRO A 82 -11.32 18.53 17.78
CA PRO A 82 -10.08 17.78 17.93
C PRO A 82 -8.89 18.57 17.39
N ARG A 83 -7.73 18.40 18.01
CA ARG A 83 -6.48 18.86 17.41
C ARG A 83 -6.16 17.89 16.27
N ILE A 84 -6.06 18.42 15.07
CA ILE A 84 -5.70 17.70 13.86
C ILE A 84 -4.35 18.26 13.43
N ALA A 85 -3.37 17.41 13.33
CA ALA A 85 -2.10 17.71 12.69
C ALA A 85 -1.92 16.70 11.55
N GLY A 86 -1.28 17.12 10.49
CA GLY A 86 -0.96 16.22 9.41
C GLY A 86 -0.17 16.94 8.34
N SER A 87 0.57 16.17 7.57
CA SER A 87 1.42 16.68 6.51
C SER A 87 1.49 15.71 5.34
N VAL A 88 1.96 16.22 4.22
CA VAL A 88 2.51 15.44 3.14
C VAL A 88 3.92 15.95 2.86
N THR A 89 4.87 15.03 2.80
CA THR A 89 6.27 15.33 2.49
C THR A 89 6.71 14.51 1.30
N ALA A 90 7.34 15.16 0.33
CA ALA A 90 7.91 14.51 -0.85
C ALA A 90 9.37 14.93 -1.01
N VAL A 91 10.23 13.99 -1.37
CA VAL A 91 11.67 14.22 -1.52
C VAL A 91 12.23 13.53 -2.75
N VAL A 92 13.19 14.18 -3.39
CA VAL A 92 14.09 13.54 -4.37
C VAL A 92 15.52 13.78 -3.89
N MET A 93 16.25 12.69 -3.71
CA MET A 93 17.65 12.70 -3.27
C MET A 93 18.58 12.56 -4.46
N ALA A 94 19.70 13.29 -4.42
CA ALA A 94 20.79 13.07 -5.39
C ALA A 94 21.51 11.76 -5.07
N ARG A 95 21.75 10.95 -6.09
CA ARG A 95 22.62 9.75 -5.97
C ARG A 95 24.09 10.14 -5.85
N SER A 96 24.47 11.29 -6.40
CA SER A 96 25.80 11.90 -6.29
C SER A 96 25.72 13.36 -6.73
N GLY A 97 26.44 14.24 -6.07
CA GLY A 97 26.60 15.63 -6.50
C GLY A 97 25.36 16.50 -6.30
N LYS A 98 24.89 17.13 -7.40
CA LYS A 98 23.80 18.11 -7.37
C LYS A 98 22.42 17.43 -7.26
N ALA A 99 21.48 18.09 -6.56
CA ALA A 99 20.09 17.65 -6.50
C ALA A 99 19.43 17.64 -7.90
N PRO A 100 18.49 16.72 -8.14
CA PRO A 100 17.63 16.73 -9.35
C PRO A 100 16.85 18.04 -9.44
N ASP A 101 16.54 18.48 -10.66
CA ASP A 101 15.90 19.77 -10.90
C ASP A 101 14.36 19.68 -11.02
N GLN A 102 13.79 18.49 -11.24
CA GLN A 102 12.39 18.34 -11.60
C GLN A 102 11.69 17.26 -10.79
N ALA A 103 10.75 17.73 -9.97
CA ALA A 103 9.77 16.91 -9.28
C ALA A 103 8.44 17.67 -9.18
N THR A 104 7.32 16.94 -9.19
CA THR A 104 6.01 17.53 -9.04
C THR A 104 5.17 16.72 -8.05
N TYR A 105 4.33 17.40 -7.29
CA TYR A 105 3.28 16.78 -6.49
C TYR A 105 1.95 17.40 -6.89
N VAL A 106 1.04 16.57 -7.40
CA VAL A 106 -0.27 17.00 -7.89
C VAL A 106 -1.34 16.41 -6.98
N PRO A 107 -2.01 17.22 -6.14
CA PRO A 107 -3.09 16.75 -5.30
C PRO A 107 -4.32 16.37 -6.13
N PHE A 108 -5.15 15.45 -5.60
CA PHE A 108 -6.45 15.15 -6.17
C PHE A 108 -7.47 16.24 -5.85
N GLY A 109 -8.31 16.54 -6.83
CA GLY A 109 -9.50 17.36 -6.63
C GLY A 109 -10.63 16.61 -5.92
N PRO A 110 -11.75 17.28 -5.60
CA PRO A 110 -12.91 16.68 -4.95
C PRO A 110 -13.55 15.54 -5.75
N ASP A 111 -13.37 15.54 -7.06
CA ASP A 111 -13.82 14.49 -7.98
C ASP A 111 -12.86 13.29 -8.07
N GLY A 112 -11.77 13.32 -7.30
CA GLY A 112 -10.72 12.30 -7.32
C GLY A 112 -9.78 12.38 -8.53
N SER A 113 -9.88 13.40 -9.40
CA SER A 113 -8.93 13.61 -10.49
C SER A 113 -7.71 14.42 -10.04
N ALA A 114 -6.54 14.13 -10.60
CA ALA A 114 -5.36 14.96 -10.41
C ALA A 114 -5.55 16.29 -11.18
N VAL A 115 -5.36 17.39 -10.48
CA VAL A 115 -5.47 18.72 -11.09
C VAL A 115 -4.28 18.94 -12.02
N ALA A 116 -4.54 19.18 -13.31
CA ALA A 116 -3.48 19.49 -14.27
C ALA A 116 -2.75 20.79 -13.85
N VAL A 117 -1.45 20.70 -13.61
CA VAL A 117 -0.60 21.87 -13.41
C VAL A 117 -0.38 22.47 -14.81
N SER A 118 -0.98 23.64 -15.07
CA SER A 118 -0.53 24.46 -16.19
C SER A 118 0.91 24.88 -15.89
N SER A 119 1.84 24.62 -16.81
CA SER A 119 3.22 25.08 -16.71
C SER A 119 3.22 26.57 -16.36
N VAL A 120 3.80 26.91 -15.21
CA VAL A 120 4.03 28.31 -14.84
C VAL A 120 5.01 28.83 -15.85
N GLU A 121 4.55 29.75 -16.73
CA GLU A 121 5.41 30.55 -17.58
C GLU A 121 6.45 31.26 -16.69
N ASP A 122 7.68 31.15 -17.12
CA ASP A 122 8.84 31.76 -16.50
C ASP A 122 8.63 33.30 -16.40
N PRO A 123 8.61 33.93 -15.22
CA PRO A 123 8.41 35.37 -15.10
C PRO A 123 9.58 36.22 -15.62
N ALA A 124 10.61 35.59 -16.22
CA ALA A 124 11.79 36.28 -16.73
C ALA A 124 11.68 36.81 -18.17
N ALA A 125 10.55 36.55 -18.89
CA ALA A 125 10.39 37.00 -20.28
C ALA A 125 9.50 38.24 -20.48
N ALA A 126 9.01 38.88 -19.41
CA ALA A 126 8.14 40.06 -19.50
C ALA A 126 8.83 41.36 -19.06
N SER A 127 10.00 41.64 -19.67
CA SER A 127 10.62 42.97 -19.55
C SER A 127 11.25 43.41 -20.86
N SER A 128 10.44 43.67 -21.87
CA SER A 128 10.77 44.64 -22.95
C SER A 128 9.57 44.79 -23.87
N GLN A 129 8.68 45.74 -23.59
CA GLN A 129 8.05 46.57 -24.61
C GLN A 129 7.27 47.72 -23.94
N GLY A 130 7.72 48.84 -24.10
CA GLY A 130 7.39 50.20 -24.41
C GLY A 130 6.06 50.77 -23.90
N SER A 131 6.26 51.84 -23.14
CA SER A 131 5.28 52.85 -22.82
C SER A 131 4.57 53.45 -24.05
N ALA A 132 3.25 53.64 -24.00
CA ALA A 132 2.60 54.76 -24.64
C ALA A 132 1.27 55.10 -23.91
N SER A 133 1.23 56.29 -23.48
CA SER A 133 0.24 57.14 -22.83
C SER A 133 -1.16 57.19 -23.41
N GLY A 134 -2.16 57.47 -22.57
CA GLY A 134 -3.49 57.96 -22.97
C GLY A 134 -4.47 58.04 -21.81
N GLN A 135 -4.59 59.24 -21.23
CA GLN A 135 -5.61 59.71 -20.27
C GLN A 135 -7.01 59.64 -20.86
N THR A 136 -8.14 59.48 -20.11
CA THR A 136 -8.90 60.53 -19.41
C THR A 136 -10.28 59.99 -18.93
N GLN A 137 -10.58 60.33 -17.66
CA GLN A 137 -11.81 60.75 -16.98
C GLN A 137 -13.14 60.03 -17.19
N ALA A 138 -13.73 59.50 -16.13
CA ALA A 138 -14.60 60.04 -15.07
C ALA A 138 -16.04 60.39 -15.51
N THR A 139 -17.05 59.83 -14.87
CA THR A 139 -18.01 60.43 -13.93
C THR A 139 -19.24 59.55 -13.75
N THR A 140 -19.56 59.28 -12.50
CA THR A 140 -20.83 59.47 -11.74
C THR A 140 -22.15 59.03 -12.41
N GLU A 141 -23.04 58.33 -11.79
CA GLU A 141 -23.92 58.47 -10.66
C GLU A 141 -24.97 57.32 -10.63
N ASN A 142 -25.35 56.95 -9.45
CA ASN A 142 -26.53 56.21 -9.03
C ASN A 142 -27.73 57.19 -8.98
N PRO A 143 -29.02 56.89 -8.72
CA PRO A 143 -29.60 55.75 -8.01
C PRO A 143 -31.06 55.33 -8.41
N ASP A 144 -31.55 54.35 -7.65
CA ASP A 144 -32.93 54.11 -7.15
C ASP A 144 -34.05 53.53 -8.05
N SER A 145 -34.62 52.48 -7.55
CA SER A 145 -35.99 52.26 -7.06
C SER A 145 -36.63 50.93 -7.49
N ALA A 146 -36.76 50.05 -6.57
CA ALA A 146 -37.99 49.55 -5.94
C ALA A 146 -39.06 48.80 -6.77
N ALA A 147 -39.39 47.65 -6.19
CA ALA A 147 -40.74 47.09 -5.94
C ALA A 147 -41.34 46.07 -6.90
N ASN A 148 -41.40 44.87 -6.43
CA ASN A 148 -42.60 44.14 -5.95
C ASN A 148 -43.40 43.25 -6.92
N SER A 149 -43.74 42.12 -6.38
CA SER A 149 -44.93 41.25 -6.43
C SER A 149 -44.85 39.98 -7.30
N GLN A 150 -44.73 38.86 -6.63
CA GLN A 150 -45.72 37.85 -6.21
C GLN A 150 -46.52 37.09 -7.29
N GLN A 151 -46.52 35.77 -7.08
CA GLN A 151 -47.60 34.77 -7.32
C GLN A 151 -47.64 34.09 -8.69
N THR A 152 -47.73 32.83 -8.83
CA THR A 152 -48.31 31.62 -8.28
C THR A 152 -48.28 30.51 -9.32
N ALA A 153 -48.00 29.32 -8.85
CA ALA A 153 -48.35 27.96 -9.26
C ALA A 153 -49.15 27.69 -10.56
N SER A 154 -48.71 26.66 -11.28
CA SER A 154 -49.48 25.43 -11.51
C SER A 154 -48.87 24.52 -12.60
N THR A 155 -48.69 23.27 -12.24
CA THR A 155 -48.55 22.10 -13.12
C THR A 155 -49.84 21.82 -13.87
N PRO A 156 -49.88 21.22 -15.06
CA PRO A 156 -49.98 19.78 -15.19
C PRO A 156 -49.31 19.14 -16.43
N GLU A 157 -49.04 17.85 -16.27
CA GLU A 157 -48.79 16.79 -17.26
C GLU A 157 -50.07 16.46 -18.10
N PRO A 158 -50.02 15.39 -18.99
CA PRO A 158 -49.12 15.01 -20.08
C PRO A 158 -49.86 14.72 -21.43
N ASN A 159 -49.11 14.26 -22.43
CA ASN A 159 -49.43 13.16 -23.39
C ASN A 159 -49.31 13.53 -24.92
N PRO A 160 -49.31 12.51 -25.82
CA PRO A 160 -48.21 12.23 -26.73
C PRO A 160 -48.59 12.28 -28.23
N ASN A 161 -47.63 11.85 -29.06
CA ASN A 161 -47.70 11.47 -30.48
C ASN A 161 -47.52 12.57 -31.53
N ASN A 162 -46.52 12.54 -32.35
CA ASN A 162 -46.48 11.82 -33.61
C ASN A 162 -45.25 12.15 -34.46
N ALA A 163 -44.90 11.19 -35.23
CA ALA A 163 -43.76 10.92 -36.08
C ALA A 163 -43.46 11.91 -37.22
N THR A 164 -42.23 11.77 -37.70
CA THR A 164 -41.77 11.67 -39.09
C THR A 164 -40.71 12.69 -39.54
N ALA A 165 -39.51 12.12 -39.67
CA ALA A 165 -38.42 12.31 -40.62
C ALA A 165 -38.12 13.68 -41.28
N ALA A 166 -36.87 14.11 -41.11
CA ALA A 166 -35.97 14.48 -42.22
C ALA A 166 -34.50 14.55 -41.74
N ARG A 167 -33.63 13.83 -42.39
CA ARG A 167 -32.15 13.84 -42.22
C ARG A 167 -31.59 15.16 -42.75
N THR A 168 -30.75 15.79 -41.98
CA THR A 168 -29.65 16.61 -42.50
C THR A 168 -28.45 16.50 -41.58
N SER A 169 -27.37 15.98 -42.11
CA SER A 169 -26.08 15.77 -41.45
C SER A 169 -25.34 17.09 -41.33
N THR A 170 -25.10 17.53 -40.10
CA THR A 170 -24.02 18.48 -39.80
C THR A 170 -23.34 17.94 -38.55
N GLY A 171 -22.03 17.60 -38.67
CA GLY A 171 -21.23 17.03 -37.61
C GLY A 171 -21.12 17.95 -36.40
N PRO A 172 -21.08 17.40 -35.19
CA PRO A 172 -20.85 18.20 -34.00
C PRO A 172 -19.37 18.55 -33.87
N THR A 173 -19.08 19.82 -33.84
CA THR A 173 -17.85 20.41 -33.35
C THR A 173 -17.70 20.01 -31.87
N SER A 174 -16.71 19.21 -31.57
CA SER A 174 -16.33 18.81 -30.20
C SER A 174 -15.83 20.06 -29.47
N THR A 175 -16.68 20.69 -28.69
CA THR A 175 -16.25 21.54 -27.58
C THR A 175 -15.94 20.64 -26.42
N GLY A 176 -14.65 20.40 -26.16
CA GLY A 176 -14.17 19.70 -24.97
C GLY A 176 -14.67 20.40 -23.70
N PRO A 177 -14.87 19.66 -22.61
CA PRO A 177 -15.29 20.25 -21.34
C PRO A 177 -14.25 21.25 -20.87
N THR A 178 -14.64 22.50 -20.71
CA THR A 178 -13.85 23.55 -20.05
C THR A 178 -13.65 23.09 -18.61
N SER A 179 -12.42 22.68 -18.26
CA SER A 179 -12.06 22.32 -16.89
C SER A 179 -12.18 23.58 -16.03
N THR A 180 -13.18 23.61 -15.16
CA THR A 180 -13.26 24.59 -14.09
C THR A 180 -12.11 24.33 -13.14
N GLN A 181 -11.06 25.14 -13.20
CA GLN A 181 -9.93 25.08 -12.30
C GLN A 181 -10.43 25.30 -10.87
N ASN A 182 -10.16 24.33 -9.99
CA ASN A 182 -10.39 24.45 -8.57
C ASN A 182 -9.27 25.35 -7.98
N PRO A 183 -9.56 26.56 -7.49
CA PRO A 183 -8.53 27.49 -7.03
C PRO A 183 -7.74 27.01 -5.78
N ASN A 184 -8.16 25.92 -5.15
CA ASN A 184 -7.53 25.37 -3.94
C ASN A 184 -6.58 24.19 -4.18
N ALA A 185 -6.39 23.74 -5.40
CA ALA A 185 -5.46 22.64 -5.71
C ALA A 185 -4.13 23.21 -6.21
N THR A 186 -3.36 23.77 -5.29
CA THR A 186 -2.00 24.24 -5.59
C THR A 186 -1.02 23.06 -5.47
N SER A 187 -0.24 22.81 -6.52
CA SER A 187 0.88 21.85 -6.46
C SER A 187 1.89 22.26 -5.39
N LEU A 188 2.52 21.28 -4.75
CA LEU A 188 3.56 21.58 -3.76
C LEU A 188 4.78 22.20 -4.45
N LYS A 189 5.35 23.24 -3.80
CA LYS A 189 6.57 23.86 -4.27
C LYS A 189 7.78 23.11 -3.74
N PHE A 190 8.62 22.60 -4.62
CA PHE A 190 9.88 21.96 -4.25
C PHE A 190 10.96 23.01 -3.97
N THR A 191 11.65 22.81 -2.86
CA THR A 191 12.76 23.69 -2.44
C THR A 191 14.06 22.87 -2.43
N PRO A 192 15.12 23.34 -3.13
CA PRO A 192 16.43 22.69 -3.07
C PRO A 192 17.03 22.80 -1.66
N ARG A 193 17.51 21.67 -1.13
CA ARG A 193 18.27 21.60 0.12
C ARG A 193 19.49 20.70 -0.10
N SER A 194 20.69 21.29 -0.15
CA SER A 194 21.93 20.52 -0.38
C SER A 194 21.81 19.54 -1.58
N ALA A 195 21.81 18.25 -1.32
CA ALA A 195 21.73 17.19 -2.31
C ALA A 195 20.28 16.64 -2.51
N MET A 196 19.25 17.42 -2.20
CA MET A 196 17.86 16.96 -2.31
C MET A 196 16.90 18.11 -2.70
N LEU A 197 15.77 17.72 -3.30
CA LEU A 197 14.58 18.55 -3.44
C LEU A 197 13.56 18.10 -2.43
N VAL A 198 12.99 19.01 -1.66
CA VAL A 198 11.97 18.71 -0.65
C VAL A 198 10.75 19.59 -0.89
N ALA A 199 9.58 19.00 -0.84
CA ALA A 199 8.31 19.69 -0.76
C ALA A 199 7.52 19.17 0.44
N GLN A 200 6.92 20.08 1.18
CA GLN A 200 6.10 19.77 2.35
C GLN A 200 4.87 20.67 2.39
N ALA A 201 3.76 20.11 2.82
CA ALA A 201 2.57 20.87 3.19
C ALA A 201 2.07 20.39 4.55
N ASP A 202 1.65 21.34 5.39
CA ASP A 202 1.13 21.11 6.74
C ASP A 202 -0.34 20.63 6.73
N THR A 203 -0.82 20.16 5.60
CA THR A 203 -2.12 19.52 5.44
C THR A 203 -1.96 18.29 4.59
N PRO A 204 -2.47 17.12 5.04
CA PRO A 204 -2.38 15.90 4.27
C PRO A 204 -3.28 16.03 3.04
N ARG A 205 -2.68 15.99 1.87
CA ARG A 205 -3.39 16.06 0.59
C ARG A 205 -3.05 14.82 -0.22
N PRO A 206 -4.02 13.93 -0.46
CA PRO A 206 -3.78 12.78 -1.34
C PRO A 206 -3.43 13.27 -2.75
N GLY A 207 -2.56 12.56 -3.44
CA GLY A 207 -2.11 13.02 -4.74
C GLY A 207 -1.11 12.08 -5.42
N ILE A 208 -0.54 12.57 -6.50
CA ILE A 208 0.50 11.89 -7.27
C ILE A 208 1.80 12.69 -7.16
N PHE A 209 2.82 12.04 -6.64
CA PHE A 209 4.19 12.52 -6.67
C PHE A 209 4.91 11.95 -7.88
N THR A 210 5.63 12.79 -8.62
CA THR A 210 6.47 12.36 -9.75
C THR A 210 7.84 13.01 -9.68
N ALA A 211 8.87 12.23 -10.06
CA ALA A 211 10.25 12.70 -10.15
C ALA A 211 10.89 12.20 -11.45
N GLU A 212 11.54 13.11 -12.18
CA GLU A 212 12.20 12.80 -13.43
C GLU A 212 13.52 12.05 -13.19
N PRO A 213 13.95 11.20 -14.15
CA PRO A 213 15.25 10.53 -14.10
C PRO A 213 16.38 11.56 -14.04
N TRP A 214 17.42 11.23 -13.27
CA TRP A 214 18.59 12.07 -13.13
C TRP A 214 19.90 11.29 -13.35
N GLY A 215 20.81 11.83 -14.14
CA GLY A 215 22.10 11.19 -14.39
C GLY A 215 22.02 9.80 -15.03
N GLY A 216 21.03 9.56 -15.87
CA GLY A 216 20.80 8.26 -16.51
C GLY A 216 20.26 7.17 -15.59
N LYS A 217 19.76 7.53 -14.41
CA LYS A 217 19.15 6.63 -13.42
C LYS A 217 17.77 7.11 -13.03
N ALA A 218 16.91 6.21 -12.55
CA ALA A 218 15.67 6.58 -11.94
C ALA A 218 15.92 7.47 -10.71
N ALA A 219 15.03 8.40 -10.44
CA ALA A 219 15.15 9.27 -9.27
C ALA A 219 15.14 8.44 -7.98
N LEU A 220 15.99 8.78 -7.02
CA LEU A 220 15.89 8.26 -5.66
C LEU A 220 14.88 9.14 -4.91
N ALA A 221 13.63 8.71 -4.89
CA ALA A 221 12.49 9.53 -4.51
C ALA A 221 11.61 8.81 -3.50
N ALA A 222 11.02 9.56 -2.58
CA ALA A 222 10.04 9.08 -1.62
C ALA A 222 9.00 10.15 -1.31
N ALA A 223 7.83 9.74 -0.88
CA ALA A 223 6.82 10.63 -0.34
C ALA A 223 6.02 9.90 0.74
N ASP A 224 5.63 10.63 1.78
CA ASP A 224 4.82 10.15 2.89
C ASP A 224 3.66 11.11 3.14
N ILE A 225 2.56 10.57 3.61
CA ILE A 225 1.42 11.33 4.08
C ILE A 225 1.06 10.90 5.51
N GLU A 226 0.69 11.84 6.36
CA GLU A 226 0.33 11.57 7.74
C GLU A 226 -0.84 12.41 8.20
N GLN A 227 -1.54 11.89 9.20
CA GLN A 227 -2.52 12.62 9.98
C GLN A 227 -2.60 12.07 11.41
N SER A 228 -2.57 12.96 12.39
CA SER A 228 -2.88 12.64 13.78
C SER A 228 -4.11 13.41 14.23
N VAL A 229 -5.01 12.73 14.95
CA VAL A 229 -6.24 13.29 15.50
C VAL A 229 -6.31 12.97 16.98
N SER A 230 -6.42 14.01 17.83
CA SER A 230 -6.32 13.85 19.27
C SER A 230 -7.59 13.35 19.96
N SER A 231 -8.76 13.44 19.33
CA SER A 231 -10.05 13.05 19.93
C SER A 231 -11.15 12.87 18.89
N GLY A 232 -12.30 12.36 19.30
CA GLY A 232 -13.43 12.06 18.42
C GLY A 232 -13.28 10.70 17.74
N ASP A 233 -14.19 10.38 16.85
CA ASP A 233 -14.31 9.05 16.23
C ASP A 233 -13.03 8.62 15.52
N PHE A 234 -12.35 9.55 14.87
CA PHE A 234 -11.10 9.32 14.11
C PHE A 234 -9.82 9.56 14.94
N ARG A 235 -9.92 9.46 16.27
CA ARG A 235 -8.75 9.55 17.14
C ARG A 235 -7.72 8.50 16.72
N GLY A 236 -6.49 8.90 16.46
CA GLY A 236 -5.39 8.02 16.09
C GLY A 236 -4.32 8.71 15.26
N LEU A 237 -3.31 7.94 14.90
CA LEU A 237 -2.25 8.27 13.95
C LEU A 237 -2.45 7.43 12.70
N ALA A 238 -2.60 8.06 11.56
CA ALA A 238 -2.66 7.38 10.26
C ALA A 238 -1.55 7.89 9.36
N THR A 239 -0.66 7.01 8.93
CA THR A 239 0.47 7.33 8.07
C THR A 239 0.52 6.42 6.86
N ALA A 240 1.10 6.88 5.77
CA ALA A 240 1.36 6.05 4.61
C ALA A 240 2.59 6.52 3.85
N THR A 241 3.47 5.57 3.53
CA THR A 241 4.44 5.73 2.46
C THR A 241 3.70 5.68 1.12
N CYS A 242 3.94 6.67 0.26
CA CYS A 242 3.37 6.69 -1.07
C CYS A 242 4.02 5.60 -1.93
N VAL A 243 3.21 4.83 -2.65
CA VAL A 243 3.67 3.64 -3.35
C VAL A 243 3.56 3.77 -4.88
N PRO A 244 4.42 3.06 -5.64
CA PRO A 244 4.29 2.97 -7.08
C PRO A 244 3.06 2.12 -7.47
N ALA A 245 2.65 2.22 -8.73
CA ALA A 245 1.64 1.33 -9.30
C ALA A 245 2.17 -0.12 -9.36
N SER A 246 1.28 -1.07 -9.06
CA SER A 246 1.55 -2.50 -9.12
C SER A 246 0.47 -3.22 -9.92
N GLN A 247 0.82 -4.32 -10.59
CA GLN A 247 -0.16 -5.18 -11.24
C GLN A 247 -0.92 -6.06 -10.24
N GLU A 248 -0.38 -6.26 -9.05
CA GLU A 248 -1.02 -7.01 -8.00
C GLU A 248 -0.64 -6.43 -6.64
N SER A 249 -1.64 -6.04 -5.86
CA SER A 249 -1.48 -5.56 -4.49
C SER A 249 -2.32 -6.39 -3.55
N TRP A 250 -1.70 -6.87 -2.47
CA TRP A 250 -2.35 -7.56 -1.36
C TRP A 250 -2.43 -6.63 -0.16
N LEU A 251 -3.61 -6.41 0.35
CA LEU A 251 -3.90 -5.54 1.48
C LEU A 251 -4.44 -6.41 2.61
N VAL A 252 -3.63 -6.63 3.64
CA VAL A 252 -3.93 -7.54 4.74
C VAL A 252 -4.35 -6.72 5.96
N GLY A 253 -5.64 -6.55 6.14
CA GLY A 253 -6.18 -5.72 7.22
C GLY A 253 -7.63 -5.32 6.98
N GLY A 254 -8.18 -4.61 7.96
CA GLY A 254 -9.55 -4.12 7.91
C GLY A 254 -10.61 -5.09 8.40
N SER A 255 -11.83 -4.57 8.51
CA SER A 255 -13.03 -5.25 8.97
C SER A 255 -14.27 -4.48 8.50
N THR A 256 -15.37 -5.19 8.24
CA THR A 256 -16.69 -4.60 7.97
C THR A 256 -17.73 -5.03 9.02
N ALA A 257 -17.27 -5.47 10.18
CA ALA A 257 -18.12 -5.75 11.34
C ALA A 257 -18.73 -4.46 11.91
N PRO A 258 -19.82 -4.54 12.69
CA PRO A 258 -20.40 -3.37 13.33
C PRO A 258 -19.37 -2.57 14.13
N GLY A 259 -19.33 -1.25 13.95
CA GLY A 259 -18.34 -0.36 14.55
C GLY A 259 -17.00 -0.31 13.81
N GLN A 260 -16.84 -1.04 12.71
CA GLN A 260 -15.65 -1.04 11.88
C GLN A 260 -15.97 -0.48 10.50
N SER A 261 -15.03 0.26 9.92
CA SER A 261 -15.12 0.76 8.57
C SER A 261 -13.83 0.50 7.82
N THR A 262 -13.95 0.08 6.57
CA THR A 262 -12.82 -0.17 5.68
C THR A 262 -13.12 0.36 4.28
N THR A 263 -12.36 1.35 3.85
CA THR A 263 -12.48 1.93 2.50
C THR A 263 -11.28 1.54 1.66
N LEU A 264 -11.53 0.87 0.53
CA LEU A 264 -10.50 0.59 -0.48
C LEU A 264 -10.27 1.85 -1.32
N GLN A 265 -9.03 2.30 -1.38
CA GLN A 265 -8.58 3.40 -2.23
C GLN A 265 -7.70 2.83 -3.35
N VAL A 266 -8.03 3.15 -4.60
CA VAL A 266 -7.29 2.69 -5.78
C VAL A 266 -6.91 3.89 -6.62
N VAL A 267 -5.62 4.02 -6.93
CA VAL A 267 -5.05 5.17 -7.62
C VAL A 267 -4.43 4.75 -8.94
N ASN A 268 -4.81 5.42 -10.01
CA ASN A 268 -4.19 5.26 -11.32
C ASN A 268 -3.17 6.37 -11.56
N LEU A 269 -1.89 6.01 -11.62
CA LEU A 269 -0.77 6.91 -11.88
C LEU A 269 -0.54 7.19 -13.37
N SER A 270 -1.15 6.37 -14.24
CA SER A 270 -0.90 6.43 -15.69
C SER A 270 -1.80 7.46 -16.40
N SER A 271 -1.44 7.79 -17.63
CA SER A 271 -2.22 8.65 -18.52
C SER A 271 -3.34 7.91 -19.27
N ASN A 272 -3.50 6.60 -19.03
CA ASN A 272 -4.55 5.79 -19.64
C ASN A 272 -5.45 5.19 -18.55
N ALA A 273 -6.70 4.90 -18.89
CA ALA A 273 -7.59 4.18 -17.99
C ALA A 273 -7.06 2.75 -17.74
N VAL A 274 -7.11 2.31 -16.49
CA VAL A 274 -6.64 0.99 -16.06
C VAL A 274 -7.81 0.20 -15.51
N SER A 275 -7.97 -1.05 -15.97
CA SER A 275 -8.94 -1.98 -15.41
C SER A 275 -8.30 -2.89 -14.37
N ALA A 276 -9.06 -3.21 -13.33
CA ALA A 276 -8.63 -4.13 -12.28
C ALA A 276 -9.77 -5.07 -11.87
N ASN A 277 -9.38 -6.18 -11.26
CA ASN A 277 -10.29 -7.04 -10.50
C ASN A 277 -9.98 -6.89 -9.01
N ILE A 278 -11.04 -6.81 -8.20
CA ILE A 278 -10.96 -6.76 -6.75
C ILE A 278 -11.45 -8.10 -6.21
N ASP A 279 -10.63 -8.79 -5.47
CA ASP A 279 -11.01 -9.99 -4.73
C ASP A 279 -10.90 -9.70 -3.23
N ILE A 280 -11.88 -10.16 -2.45
CA ILE A 280 -11.92 -9.99 -1.00
C ILE A 280 -12.14 -11.35 -0.36
N TRP A 281 -11.40 -11.62 0.71
CA TRP A 281 -11.56 -12.78 1.56
C TRP A 281 -11.94 -12.35 2.97
N GLY A 282 -12.77 -13.14 3.59
CA GLY A 282 -13.22 -12.96 4.96
C GLY A 282 -13.02 -14.22 5.82
N ASP A 283 -13.70 -14.26 6.94
CA ASP A 283 -13.59 -15.34 7.94
C ASP A 283 -13.91 -16.74 7.35
N THR A 284 -14.80 -16.81 6.37
CA THR A 284 -15.32 -18.07 5.79
C THR A 284 -14.85 -18.34 4.37
N GLY A 285 -13.92 -17.57 3.86
CA GLY A 285 -13.42 -17.74 2.51
C GLY A 285 -13.57 -16.51 1.62
N LYS A 286 -13.50 -16.73 0.30
CA LYS A 286 -13.65 -15.65 -0.67
C LYS A 286 -15.08 -15.10 -0.66
N LEU A 287 -15.20 -13.78 -0.55
CA LEU A 287 -16.48 -13.08 -0.51
C LEU A 287 -16.92 -12.69 -1.93
N GLU A 288 -18.21 -12.77 -2.18
CA GLU A 288 -18.79 -12.30 -3.43
C GLU A 288 -19.02 -10.79 -3.39
N PHE A 289 -18.71 -10.13 -4.50
CA PHE A 289 -18.88 -8.70 -4.69
C PHE A 289 -20.19 -8.46 -5.46
N PRO A 290 -21.27 -7.96 -4.83
CA PRO A 290 -22.60 -7.85 -5.47
C PRO A 290 -22.62 -7.02 -6.76
N ARG A 291 -21.74 -6.02 -6.87
CA ARG A 291 -21.60 -5.16 -8.05
C ARG A 291 -20.59 -5.66 -9.08
N GLY A 292 -20.05 -6.88 -8.87
CA GLY A 292 -18.97 -7.43 -9.67
C GLY A 292 -17.59 -6.92 -9.25
N THR A 293 -16.59 -7.72 -9.54
CA THR A 293 -15.20 -7.49 -9.11
C THR A 293 -14.41 -6.53 -10.01
N LYS A 294 -14.98 -6.15 -11.17
CA LYS A 294 -14.29 -5.33 -12.17
C LYS A 294 -14.41 -3.84 -11.84
N LEU A 295 -13.26 -3.17 -11.79
CA LEU A 295 -13.12 -1.72 -11.62
C LEU A 295 -12.38 -1.13 -12.81
N VAL A 296 -12.79 0.03 -13.27
CA VAL A 296 -12.02 0.84 -14.22
C VAL A 296 -11.72 2.18 -13.55
N VAL A 297 -10.44 2.51 -13.47
CA VAL A 297 -9.94 3.76 -12.88
C VAL A 297 -9.48 4.68 -14.00
N SER A 298 -10.05 5.88 -14.08
CA SER A 298 -9.71 6.91 -15.06
C SER A 298 -8.23 7.31 -14.97
N PRO A 299 -7.66 7.90 -16.01
CA PRO A 299 -6.28 8.40 -15.97
C PRO A 299 -6.05 9.36 -14.81
N ARG A 300 -4.92 9.26 -14.13
CA ARG A 300 -4.48 10.15 -13.05
C ARG A 300 -5.60 10.49 -12.05
N SER A 301 -6.28 9.45 -11.57
CA SER A 301 -7.40 9.61 -10.64
C SER A 301 -7.38 8.55 -9.54
N THR A 302 -8.14 8.82 -8.50
CA THR A 302 -8.39 7.90 -7.40
C THR A 302 -9.87 7.51 -7.34
N VAL A 303 -10.13 6.28 -6.90
CA VAL A 303 -11.48 5.77 -6.60
C VAL A 303 -11.47 5.22 -5.19
N SER A 304 -12.46 5.62 -4.39
CA SER A 304 -12.67 5.13 -3.03
C SER A 304 -13.94 4.28 -2.95
N ILE A 305 -13.82 3.07 -2.39
CA ILE A 305 -14.91 2.09 -2.30
C ILE A 305 -15.07 1.69 -0.83
N PRO A 306 -16.14 2.14 -0.14
CA PRO A 306 -16.47 1.63 1.19
C PRO A 306 -16.82 0.14 1.10
N LEU A 307 -16.04 -0.72 1.74
CA LEU A 307 -16.21 -2.18 1.66
C LEU A 307 -17.46 -2.65 2.40
N GLU A 308 -17.93 -1.93 3.40
CA GLU A 308 -19.18 -2.21 4.13
C GLU A 308 -20.39 -2.19 3.19
N SER A 309 -20.34 -1.39 2.13
CA SER A 309 -21.42 -1.34 1.11
C SER A 309 -21.44 -2.57 0.20
N GLN A 310 -20.40 -3.39 0.25
CA GLN A 310 -20.21 -4.55 -0.62
C GLN A 310 -20.27 -5.86 0.16
N VAL A 311 -19.51 -5.94 1.26
CA VAL A 311 -19.37 -7.14 2.08
C VAL A 311 -19.52 -6.74 3.55
N GLN A 312 -20.64 -7.12 4.18
CA GLN A 312 -20.97 -6.72 5.55
C GLN A 312 -20.65 -7.82 6.56
N GLY A 313 -20.38 -7.42 7.81
CA GLY A 313 -20.32 -8.31 8.95
C GLY A 313 -19.06 -9.17 9.06
N ASN A 314 -18.03 -8.94 8.24
CA ASN A 314 -16.79 -9.69 8.29
C ASN A 314 -15.82 -9.05 9.27
N GLN A 315 -15.34 -9.83 10.24
CA GLN A 315 -14.38 -9.35 11.23
C GLN A 315 -12.96 -9.25 10.68
N ARG A 316 -12.63 -10.06 9.69
CA ARG A 316 -11.31 -10.14 9.08
C ARG A 316 -11.42 -9.98 7.59
N LEU A 317 -10.60 -9.12 7.02
CA LEU A 317 -10.53 -8.93 5.57
C LEU A 317 -9.09 -9.06 5.07
N VAL A 318 -8.96 -9.64 3.90
CA VAL A 318 -7.80 -9.52 3.02
C VAL A 318 -8.33 -9.14 1.64
N THR A 319 -7.78 -8.08 1.06
CA THR A 319 -8.19 -7.56 -0.24
C THR A 319 -7.04 -7.69 -1.23
N ARG A 320 -7.34 -8.19 -2.44
CA ARG A 320 -6.41 -8.19 -3.57
C ARG A 320 -6.93 -7.30 -4.68
N VAL A 321 -6.08 -6.40 -5.16
CA VAL A 321 -6.32 -5.61 -6.37
C VAL A 321 -5.39 -6.15 -7.45
N LYS A 322 -5.96 -6.74 -8.52
CA LYS A 322 -5.22 -7.25 -9.67
C LYS A 322 -5.52 -6.38 -10.89
N ALA A 323 -4.57 -5.54 -11.25
CA ALA A 323 -4.68 -4.55 -12.31
C ALA A 323 -4.02 -5.03 -13.61
N ASN A 324 -4.52 -4.53 -14.73
CA ASN A 324 -3.94 -4.76 -16.04
C ASN A 324 -3.02 -3.59 -16.45
N GLY A 325 -2.21 -3.79 -17.48
CA GLY A 325 -1.40 -2.72 -18.09
C GLY A 325 -0.41 -2.08 -17.12
N ALA A 326 -0.53 -0.78 -16.91
CA ALA A 326 0.38 0.01 -16.08
C ALA A 326 0.30 -0.29 -14.57
N GLY A 327 -0.71 -1.06 -14.13
CA GLY A 327 -0.93 -1.29 -12.72
C GLY A 327 -1.66 -0.15 -12.02
N LEU A 328 -1.98 -0.35 -10.75
CA LEU A 328 -2.64 0.60 -9.85
C LEU A 328 -1.94 0.60 -8.50
N ALA A 329 -1.93 1.73 -7.81
CA ALA A 329 -1.61 1.76 -6.38
C ALA A 329 -2.90 1.52 -5.58
N ALA A 330 -2.80 0.82 -4.45
CA ALA A 330 -3.96 0.47 -3.65
C ALA A 330 -3.65 0.56 -2.15
N PHE A 331 -4.64 0.99 -1.35
CA PHE A 331 -4.57 1.09 0.10
C PHE A 331 -5.92 0.76 0.71
N LEU A 332 -5.96 0.34 1.99
CA LEU A 332 -7.20 0.38 2.77
C LEU A 332 -7.08 1.46 3.84
N GLN A 333 -8.10 2.27 3.95
CA GLN A 333 -8.29 3.15 5.09
C GLN A 333 -9.20 2.44 6.08
N THR A 334 -8.75 2.26 7.31
CA THR A 334 -9.52 1.59 8.36
C THR A 334 -9.84 2.53 9.51
N HIS A 335 -11.01 2.33 10.10
CA HIS A 335 -11.50 3.08 11.24
C HIS A 335 -12.28 2.13 12.16
N SER A 336 -12.10 2.28 13.47
CA SER A 336 -12.69 1.42 14.49
C SER A 336 -13.38 2.23 15.59
N LEU A 337 -14.59 1.82 15.96
CA LEU A 337 -15.31 2.27 17.14
C LEU A 337 -15.66 1.08 18.04
N LEU A 338 -15.46 1.22 19.32
CA LEU A 338 -15.82 0.25 20.36
C LEU A 338 -17.08 0.76 21.07
N GLY A 339 -18.23 0.70 20.40
CA GLY A 339 -19.43 1.43 20.77
C GLY A 339 -19.31 2.90 20.40
N LEU A 340 -19.26 3.81 21.37
CA LEU A 340 -19.00 5.24 21.17
C LEU A 340 -17.54 5.62 21.48
N THR A 341 -16.71 4.65 21.82
CA THR A 341 -15.31 4.88 22.20
C THR A 341 -14.40 4.67 21.01
N PRO A 342 -13.48 5.60 20.68
CA PRO A 342 -12.56 5.47 19.55
C PRO A 342 -11.69 4.22 19.67
N GLY A 343 -11.62 3.44 18.61
CA GLY A 343 -10.83 2.21 18.50
C GLY A 343 -9.59 2.34 17.63
N GLY A 344 -9.39 3.52 17.01
CA GLY A 344 -8.23 3.85 16.19
C GLY A 344 -8.48 3.93 14.69
N VAL A 345 -7.48 4.43 13.99
CA VAL A 345 -7.43 4.57 12.53
C VAL A 345 -6.10 4.04 12.00
N SER A 346 -6.06 3.53 10.77
CA SER A 346 -4.81 3.16 10.11
C SER A 346 -4.98 3.15 8.59
N LEU A 347 -3.88 3.30 7.88
CA LEU A 347 -3.78 3.05 6.45
C LEU A 347 -3.06 1.73 6.22
N VAL A 348 -3.76 0.75 5.61
CA VAL A 348 -3.17 -0.55 5.29
C VAL A 348 -2.41 -0.44 3.98
N HIS A 349 -1.13 -0.75 4.01
CA HIS A 349 -0.23 -0.72 2.87
C HIS A 349 -0.22 -2.06 2.13
N PRO A 350 0.24 -2.08 0.86
CA PRO A 350 0.45 -3.33 0.15
C PRO A 350 1.47 -4.22 0.85
N SER A 351 1.06 -5.45 1.14
CA SER A 351 1.92 -6.52 1.62
C SER A 351 2.66 -7.20 0.45
N THR A 352 3.69 -7.96 0.75
CA THR A 352 4.35 -8.82 -0.23
C THR A 352 3.35 -9.81 -0.86
N ARG A 353 3.70 -10.31 -2.04
CA ARG A 353 2.92 -11.35 -2.71
C ARG A 353 2.88 -12.62 -1.87
N ALA A 354 1.87 -13.45 -2.16
CA ALA A 354 1.75 -14.75 -1.52
C ALA A 354 3.03 -15.58 -1.68
N ALA A 355 3.57 -16.08 -0.57
CA ALA A 355 4.78 -16.87 -0.51
C ALA A 355 4.74 -17.82 0.68
N GLN A 356 5.64 -18.80 0.71
CA GLN A 356 5.77 -19.72 1.83
C GLN A 356 6.42 -19.08 3.07
N VAL A 357 7.15 -17.97 2.88
CA VAL A 357 7.75 -17.19 3.95
C VAL A 357 7.23 -15.77 3.86
N GLN A 358 6.69 -15.27 4.97
CA GLN A 358 6.26 -13.89 5.12
C GLN A 358 6.94 -13.27 6.34
N VAL A 359 7.37 -12.02 6.21
CA VAL A 359 8.03 -11.29 7.30
C VAL A 359 7.32 -9.96 7.50
N VAL A 360 6.76 -9.77 8.69
CA VAL A 360 6.08 -8.54 9.10
C VAL A 360 6.95 -7.83 10.13
N PRO A 361 7.76 -6.84 9.74
CA PRO A 361 8.53 -6.04 10.68
C PRO A 361 7.67 -4.98 11.36
N GLY A 362 8.18 -4.33 12.40
CA GLY A 362 7.50 -3.21 13.07
C GLY A 362 6.49 -3.61 14.13
N VAL A 363 6.43 -4.88 14.51
CA VAL A 363 5.50 -5.37 15.54
C VAL A 363 6.00 -4.94 16.92
N ALA A 364 5.65 -3.71 17.31
CA ALA A 364 5.97 -3.14 18.61
C ALA A 364 4.87 -3.54 19.61
N LEU A 365 5.12 -4.56 20.42
CA LEU A 365 4.19 -5.05 21.45
C LEU A 365 4.39 -4.31 22.77
N ASN A 366 3.28 -4.00 23.42
CA ASN A 366 3.22 -3.59 24.80
C ASN A 366 2.18 -4.45 25.53
N ALA A 367 1.67 -4.02 26.68
CA ALA A 367 0.62 -4.74 27.40
C ALA A 367 -0.67 -4.97 26.58
N ASP A 368 -0.85 -4.21 25.50
CA ASP A 368 -1.96 -4.39 24.57
C ASP A 368 -1.67 -5.55 23.59
N LEU A 369 -2.72 -6.27 23.26
CA LEU A 369 -2.60 -7.45 22.40
C LEU A 369 -2.38 -7.05 20.95
N GLY A 370 -1.45 -7.74 20.27
CA GLY A 370 -1.30 -7.76 18.83
C GLY A 370 -1.79 -9.07 18.22
N ALA A 371 -2.01 -9.09 16.92
CA ALA A 371 -2.35 -10.29 16.18
C ALA A 371 -1.70 -10.31 14.80
N VAL A 372 -1.44 -11.51 14.30
CA VAL A 372 -0.99 -11.76 12.93
C VAL A 372 -2.19 -12.24 12.13
N ARG A 373 -2.50 -11.56 11.03
CA ARG A 373 -3.53 -11.96 10.06
C ARG A 373 -2.89 -12.73 8.93
N LEU A 374 -3.49 -13.86 8.59
CA LEU A 374 -3.04 -14.78 7.57
C LEU A 374 -4.18 -15.12 6.61
N LEU A 375 -3.85 -15.29 5.32
CA LEU A 375 -4.74 -15.89 4.33
C LEU A 375 -3.95 -16.97 3.59
N ASN A 376 -4.46 -18.19 3.58
CA ASN A 376 -3.98 -19.24 2.71
C ASN A 376 -4.52 -19.00 1.29
N THR A 377 -3.62 -18.72 0.35
CA THR A 377 -3.98 -18.47 -1.06
C THR A 377 -3.91 -19.74 -1.93
N GLY A 378 -3.46 -20.86 -1.34
CA GLY A 378 -3.41 -22.18 -1.99
C GLY A 378 -4.77 -22.85 -2.04
N GLU A 379 -4.80 -24.03 -2.68
CA GLU A 379 -6.00 -24.87 -2.80
C GLU A 379 -6.07 -25.96 -1.71
N ASP A 380 -4.95 -26.24 -1.05
CA ASP A 380 -4.84 -27.21 0.05
C ASP A 380 -4.70 -26.51 1.40
N VAL A 381 -5.00 -27.24 2.49
CA VAL A 381 -4.76 -26.75 3.86
C VAL A 381 -3.28 -26.41 4.05
N ALA A 382 -3.03 -25.17 4.45
CA ALA A 382 -1.69 -24.72 4.79
C ALA A 382 -1.37 -25.02 6.26
N ARG A 383 -0.13 -25.46 6.51
CA ARG A 383 0.45 -25.55 7.85
C ARG A 383 1.52 -24.50 8.00
N ALA A 384 1.25 -23.57 8.89
CA ALA A 384 2.12 -22.43 9.13
C ALA A 384 2.69 -22.48 10.55
N SER A 385 3.93 -22.02 10.70
CA SER A 385 4.54 -21.72 12.00
C SER A 385 4.82 -20.23 12.10
N ILE A 386 4.60 -19.66 13.29
CA ILE A 386 4.82 -18.25 13.57
C ILE A 386 5.89 -18.13 14.66
N SER A 387 6.89 -17.30 14.39
CA SER A 387 7.93 -16.91 15.34
C SER A 387 8.12 -15.40 15.33
N VAL A 388 8.72 -14.86 16.37
CA VAL A 388 9.10 -13.46 16.48
C VAL A 388 10.61 -13.33 16.60
N VAL A 389 11.17 -12.31 15.95
CA VAL A 389 12.60 -11.99 16.01
C VAL A 389 12.76 -10.61 16.60
N GLY A 390 13.29 -10.55 17.81
CA GLY A 390 13.54 -9.32 18.55
C GLY A 390 15.03 -9.10 18.83
N GLU A 391 15.35 -8.15 19.69
CA GLU A 391 16.73 -7.85 20.11
C GLU A 391 17.42 -9.07 20.76
N GLY A 392 16.66 -9.89 21.50
CA GLY A 392 17.14 -11.12 22.16
C GLY A 392 17.22 -12.35 21.24
N GLY A 393 16.93 -12.21 19.95
CA GLY A 393 16.94 -13.31 18.98
C GLY A 393 15.55 -13.78 18.58
N SER A 394 15.52 -14.98 17.96
CA SER A 394 14.28 -15.61 17.48
C SER A 394 13.61 -16.43 18.57
N THR A 395 12.29 -16.26 18.73
CA THR A 395 11.48 -17.00 19.69
C THR A 395 10.20 -17.51 19.01
N ALA A 396 9.89 -18.79 19.19
CA ALA A 396 8.63 -19.37 18.72
C ALA A 396 7.45 -18.80 19.53
N VAL A 397 6.37 -18.43 18.84
CA VAL A 397 5.13 -18.00 19.51
C VAL A 397 4.43 -19.23 20.06
N ALA A 398 4.02 -19.17 21.32
CA ALA A 398 3.35 -20.29 21.98
C ALA A 398 2.04 -20.67 21.27
N GLY A 399 1.86 -21.94 20.96
CA GLY A 399 0.68 -22.44 20.23
C GLY A 399 0.69 -22.18 18.72
N ALA A 400 1.75 -21.52 18.18
CA ALA A 400 1.86 -21.19 16.76
C ALA A 400 2.93 -22.01 16.02
N GLN A 401 3.33 -23.16 16.57
CA GLN A 401 4.30 -24.04 15.92
C GLN A 401 3.72 -24.77 14.72
N GLU A 402 2.42 -25.03 14.74
CA GLU A 402 1.68 -25.63 13.63
C GLU A 402 0.24 -25.08 13.65
N VAL A 403 0.00 -24.08 12.82
CA VAL A 403 -1.32 -23.46 12.62
C VAL A 403 -1.88 -23.97 11.30
N GLU A 404 -3.03 -24.62 11.34
CA GLU A 404 -3.73 -25.06 10.13
C GLU A 404 -4.61 -23.91 9.61
N LEU A 405 -4.49 -23.63 8.31
CA LEU A 405 -5.23 -22.59 7.61
C LEU A 405 -5.98 -23.22 6.44
N ASP A 406 -7.28 -23.17 6.49
CA ASP A 406 -8.13 -23.62 5.38
C ASP A 406 -7.91 -22.78 4.11
N PRO A 407 -8.05 -23.35 2.91
CA PRO A 407 -7.96 -22.62 1.66
C PRO A 407 -8.91 -21.42 1.62
N GLY A 408 -8.38 -20.24 1.35
CA GLY A 408 -9.16 -19.01 1.19
C GLY A 408 -9.73 -18.43 2.49
N ALA A 409 -9.53 -19.02 3.67
CA ALA A 409 -9.99 -18.47 4.93
C ALA A 409 -9.01 -17.47 5.53
N VAL A 410 -9.51 -16.36 6.04
CA VAL A 410 -8.72 -15.36 6.77
C VAL A 410 -8.72 -15.70 8.26
N PHE A 411 -7.54 -15.79 8.82
CA PHE A 411 -7.32 -16.19 10.20
C PHE A 411 -6.44 -15.16 10.95
N ASP A 412 -6.80 -14.84 12.18
CA ASP A 412 -5.99 -14.01 13.07
C ASP A 412 -5.42 -14.87 14.21
N PHE A 413 -4.09 -14.87 14.34
CA PHE A 413 -3.38 -15.50 15.44
C PHE A 413 -2.94 -14.41 16.43
N THR A 414 -3.39 -14.50 17.68
CA THR A 414 -2.99 -13.55 18.72
C THR A 414 -1.54 -13.73 19.14
N LEU A 415 -0.83 -12.62 19.34
CA LEU A 415 0.53 -12.60 19.88
C LEU A 415 0.54 -12.53 21.42
N GLY A 416 -0.58 -12.88 22.06
CA GLY A 416 -0.69 -12.97 23.51
C GLY A 416 0.37 -13.93 24.09
N GLY A 417 1.06 -13.47 25.14
CA GLY A 417 2.16 -14.23 25.76
C GLY A 417 3.55 -13.97 25.17
N VAL A 418 3.67 -13.24 24.05
CA VAL A 418 4.93 -12.64 23.61
C VAL A 418 5.23 -11.46 24.55
N PRO A 419 6.44 -11.37 25.15
CA PRO A 419 6.81 -10.22 25.98
C PRO A 419 6.71 -8.89 25.25
N GLU A 420 6.60 -7.80 26.01
CA GLU A 420 6.72 -6.45 25.48
C GLU A 420 8.06 -6.27 24.76
N GLY A 421 8.07 -5.59 23.62
CA GLY A 421 9.26 -5.37 22.81
C GLY A 421 8.96 -5.10 21.34
N ASN A 422 10.03 -4.93 20.59
CA ASN A 422 9.96 -4.67 19.14
C ASN A 422 10.40 -5.92 18.39
N TYR A 423 9.54 -6.41 17.50
CA TYR A 423 9.72 -7.68 16.82
C TYR A 423 9.45 -7.58 15.31
N SER A 424 10.08 -8.46 14.56
CA SER A 424 9.58 -8.91 13.26
C SER A 424 8.89 -10.25 13.43
N VAL A 425 7.67 -10.37 12.96
CA VAL A 425 6.96 -11.66 12.89
C VAL A 425 7.41 -12.39 11.63
N VAL A 426 7.79 -13.64 11.78
CA VAL A 426 8.16 -14.54 10.68
C VAL A 426 7.16 -15.67 10.61
N VAL A 427 6.52 -15.80 9.46
CA VAL A 427 5.58 -16.87 9.15
C VAL A 427 6.21 -17.79 8.13
N ASN A 428 6.35 -19.09 8.47
CA ASN A 428 6.76 -20.12 7.53
C ASN A 428 5.60 -21.05 7.28
N SER A 429 5.29 -21.35 6.03
CA SER A 429 4.16 -22.18 5.61
C SER A 429 4.55 -23.15 4.50
N ASN A 430 3.87 -24.30 4.44
CA ASN A 430 4.04 -25.26 3.36
C ASN A 430 3.23 -24.89 2.09
N GLN A 431 2.30 -23.91 2.18
CA GLN A 431 1.54 -23.34 1.07
C GLN A 431 1.80 -21.83 0.97
N PRO A 432 1.59 -21.20 -0.20
CA PRO A 432 1.69 -19.76 -0.32
C PRO A 432 0.63 -19.05 0.54
N VAL A 433 1.08 -18.18 1.45
CA VAL A 433 0.22 -17.36 2.31
C VAL A 433 0.54 -15.88 2.13
N VAL A 434 -0.41 -15.01 2.42
CA VAL A 434 -0.16 -13.58 2.66
C VAL A 434 -0.33 -13.28 4.14
N ALA A 435 0.45 -12.34 4.65
CA ALA A 435 0.44 -11.98 6.06
C ALA A 435 0.45 -10.46 6.27
N GLY A 436 -0.06 -10.04 7.41
CA GLY A 436 0.04 -8.73 8.00
C GLY A 436 -0.13 -8.85 9.51
N ALA A 437 0.12 -7.78 10.25
CA ALA A 437 -0.14 -7.77 11.68
C ALA A 437 -0.91 -6.51 12.09
N VAL A 438 -1.61 -6.59 13.21
CA VAL A 438 -2.22 -5.45 13.86
C VAL A 438 -1.66 -5.31 15.27
N ILE A 439 -1.31 -4.10 15.64
CA ILE A 439 -0.87 -3.73 16.99
C ILE A 439 -1.74 -2.59 17.51
N TYR A 440 -1.85 -2.48 18.83
CA TYR A 440 -2.72 -1.53 19.48
C TYR A 440 -1.97 -0.67 20.50
N ARG A 441 -2.51 0.52 20.77
CA ARG A 441 -2.12 1.38 21.90
C ARG A 441 -3.36 1.84 22.64
N GLN A 442 -3.43 1.49 23.91
CA GLN A 442 -4.53 1.89 24.77
C GLN A 442 -4.36 3.35 25.22
N GLY A 443 -5.44 4.10 25.17
CA GLY A 443 -5.54 5.45 25.70
C GLY A 443 -6.28 5.49 27.04
N SER A 444 -6.91 6.63 27.33
CA SER A 444 -7.68 6.84 28.56
C SER A 444 -9.04 6.13 28.54
N GLU A 445 -9.59 5.93 29.73
CA GLU A 445 -10.97 5.46 29.88
C GLU A 445 -11.95 6.47 29.28
N SER A 446 -12.94 5.96 28.56
CA SER A 446 -14.00 6.76 27.95
C SER A 446 -14.83 7.50 29.00
N LYS A 447 -15.07 8.77 28.75
CA LYS A 447 -15.93 9.60 29.62
C LYS A 447 -17.41 9.24 29.50
N THR A 448 -17.80 8.62 28.39
CA THR A 448 -19.19 8.26 28.06
C THR A 448 -19.51 6.80 28.34
N GLU A 449 -18.51 5.92 28.26
CA GLU A 449 -18.68 4.48 28.41
C GLU A 449 -17.67 3.94 29.43
N LYS A 450 -18.11 3.85 30.71
CA LYS A 450 -17.27 3.36 31.80
C LYS A 450 -16.73 1.96 31.54
N GLY A 451 -15.45 1.75 31.83
CA GLY A 451 -14.73 0.49 31.58
C GLY A 451 -14.29 0.27 30.14
N LYS A 452 -14.59 1.20 29.22
CA LYS A 452 -14.05 1.19 27.86
C LYS A 452 -12.91 2.22 27.74
N PHE A 453 -11.88 1.84 27.04
CA PHE A 453 -10.69 2.67 26.83
C PHE A 453 -10.58 3.01 25.35
N SER A 454 -10.25 4.27 25.07
CA SER A 454 -9.86 4.67 23.72
C SER A 454 -8.64 3.86 23.27
N ARG A 455 -8.52 3.60 21.98
CA ARG A 455 -7.40 2.88 21.41
C ARG A 455 -6.92 3.56 20.14
N ASP A 456 -5.69 3.27 19.78
CA ASP A 456 -5.19 3.43 18.44
C ASP A 456 -4.66 2.10 17.92
N LEU A 457 -4.58 1.94 16.61
CA LEU A 457 -4.12 0.70 15.98
C LEU A 457 -3.27 1.00 14.75
N ALA A 458 -2.34 0.09 14.47
CA ALA A 458 -1.58 0.09 13.23
C ALA A 458 -1.68 -1.26 12.54
N TRP A 459 -1.95 -1.25 11.24
CA TRP A 459 -1.83 -2.40 10.36
C TRP A 459 -0.45 -2.41 9.70
N LEU A 460 0.27 -3.50 9.88
CA LEU A 460 1.65 -3.69 9.44
C LEU A 460 1.67 -4.70 8.29
N PRO A 461 2.22 -4.36 7.12
CA PRO A 461 2.32 -5.28 6.00
C PRO A 461 3.51 -6.23 6.16
N ALA A 462 3.46 -7.38 5.49
CA ALA A 462 4.67 -8.14 5.23
C ALA A 462 5.51 -7.42 4.18
N LEU A 463 6.83 -7.34 4.42
CA LEU A 463 7.77 -6.62 3.56
C LEU A 463 8.79 -7.56 2.91
N SER A 464 9.32 -7.12 1.79
CA SER A 464 10.53 -7.71 1.21
C SER A 464 11.77 -7.14 1.89
N ALA A 465 12.82 -7.94 1.96
CA ALA A 465 14.11 -7.44 2.41
C ALA A 465 14.66 -6.35 1.49
N GLY A 466 15.22 -5.31 2.05
CA GLY A 466 15.80 -4.17 1.34
C GLY A 466 15.75 -2.89 2.15
N GLY A 467 16.49 -1.89 1.71
CA GLY A 467 16.43 -0.53 2.20
C GLY A 467 15.68 0.38 1.23
N GLY A 468 15.90 1.67 1.38
CA GLY A 468 15.28 2.70 0.54
C GLY A 468 15.42 4.08 1.16
N VAL A 469 14.56 5.00 0.74
CA VAL A 469 14.48 6.33 1.34
C VAL A 469 13.43 6.31 2.43
N VAL A 470 13.80 6.75 3.62
CA VAL A 470 12.88 7.00 4.73
C VAL A 470 12.71 8.51 4.90
N ILE A 471 11.47 8.90 4.98
CA ILE A 471 11.04 10.23 5.40
C ILE A 471 10.33 10.01 6.75
N GLY A 472 9.87 11.02 7.35
CA GLY A 472 8.96 10.88 8.47
C GLY A 472 8.56 12.24 8.97
N PRO A 473 7.39 12.30 9.56
CA PRO A 473 6.80 13.53 10.03
C PRO A 473 7.62 14.14 11.18
N ALA A 474 7.70 15.46 11.20
CA ALA A 474 8.48 16.18 12.21
C ALA A 474 7.88 16.11 13.63
N ALA A 475 6.57 15.84 13.74
CA ALA A 475 5.84 15.88 15.00
C ALA A 475 5.66 14.50 15.68
N VAL A 476 6.31 13.45 15.17
CA VAL A 476 6.22 12.09 15.71
C VAL A 476 7.59 11.55 16.10
N GLU A 477 7.63 10.77 17.16
CA GLU A 477 8.80 9.99 17.52
C GLU A 477 8.97 8.84 16.54
N ARG A 478 10.19 8.67 16.02
CA ARG A 478 10.51 7.68 15.00
C ARG A 478 11.61 6.74 15.48
N GLN A 479 11.41 5.47 15.27
CA GLN A 479 12.39 4.43 15.50
C GLN A 479 12.58 3.60 14.22
N LEU A 480 13.81 3.46 13.76
CA LEU A 480 14.14 2.55 12.67
C LEU A 480 14.37 1.15 13.24
N MET A 481 13.62 0.20 12.73
CA MET A 481 13.76 -1.20 13.07
C MET A 481 14.41 -1.93 11.90
N VAL A 482 15.52 -2.64 12.17
CA VAL A 482 16.25 -3.44 11.17
C VAL A 482 16.40 -4.86 11.68
N THR A 483 15.90 -5.83 10.92
CA THR A 483 15.89 -7.24 11.28
C THR A 483 16.75 -8.06 10.33
N ASN A 484 17.62 -8.85 10.88
CA ASN A 484 18.45 -9.82 10.19
C ASN A 484 17.94 -11.25 10.48
N LEU A 485 17.46 -11.93 9.45
CA LEU A 485 17.01 -13.34 9.54
C LEU A 485 18.09 -14.34 9.11
N SER A 486 19.28 -13.85 8.73
CA SER A 486 20.38 -14.72 8.34
C SER A 486 21.13 -15.27 9.54
N GLY A 487 21.85 -16.37 9.34
CA GLY A 487 22.72 -16.97 10.35
C GLY A 487 24.07 -16.24 10.55
N GLN A 488 24.27 -15.08 9.93
CA GLN A 488 25.51 -14.29 10.02
C GLN A 488 25.16 -12.84 10.34
N ALA A 489 26.08 -12.12 10.98
CA ALA A 489 25.95 -10.68 11.18
C ALA A 489 25.92 -9.96 9.82
N ALA A 490 25.11 -8.94 9.72
CA ALA A 490 24.96 -8.16 8.50
C ALA A 490 25.22 -6.67 8.78
N GLU A 491 25.76 -5.98 7.79
CA GLU A 491 25.97 -4.54 7.83
C GLU A 491 24.86 -3.80 7.08
N PHE A 492 24.54 -2.60 7.54
CA PHE A 492 23.65 -1.67 6.88
C PHE A 492 24.12 -0.24 7.10
N ARG A 493 23.61 0.71 6.28
CA ARG A 493 23.99 2.12 6.40
C ARG A 493 22.76 3.01 6.54
N ILE A 494 22.87 4.02 7.38
CA ILE A 494 21.88 5.08 7.58
C ILE A 494 22.51 6.40 7.18
N GLY A 495 22.09 6.99 6.06
CA GLY A 495 22.68 8.23 5.57
C GLY A 495 24.19 8.15 5.31
N GLY A 496 24.70 6.95 5.02
CA GLY A 496 26.12 6.67 4.81
C GLY A 496 26.88 6.18 6.06
N GLU A 497 26.33 6.32 7.28
CA GLU A 497 26.91 5.80 8.53
C GLU A 497 26.69 4.28 8.63
N ALA A 498 27.75 3.53 8.94
CA ALA A 498 27.71 2.08 9.00
C ALA A 498 27.24 1.57 10.37
N HIS A 499 26.31 0.63 10.34
CA HIS A 499 25.78 -0.10 11.49
C HIS A 499 25.82 -1.60 11.24
N SER A 500 25.63 -2.41 12.29
CA SER A 500 25.57 -3.87 12.16
C SER A 500 24.41 -4.43 12.97
N VAL A 501 23.88 -5.58 12.49
CA VAL A 501 22.85 -6.35 13.18
C VAL A 501 23.30 -7.81 13.29
N ALA A 502 23.19 -8.36 14.49
CA ALA A 502 23.61 -9.74 14.79
C ALA A 502 22.73 -10.78 14.04
N PRO A 503 23.18 -12.04 13.95
CA PRO A 503 22.40 -13.11 13.32
C PRO A 503 21.07 -13.35 14.04
N ASN A 504 19.98 -13.48 13.27
CA ASN A 504 18.64 -13.76 13.79
C ASN A 504 18.19 -12.80 14.90
N THR A 505 18.52 -11.50 14.76
CA THR A 505 18.11 -10.46 15.71
C THR A 505 17.52 -9.26 15.00
N THR A 506 16.91 -8.40 15.80
CA THR A 506 16.42 -7.08 15.43
C THR A 506 17.21 -6.02 16.19
N VAL A 507 17.51 -4.90 15.55
CA VAL A 507 18.04 -3.70 16.19
C VAL A 507 17.03 -2.56 16.01
N VAL A 508 16.87 -1.73 17.05
CA VAL A 508 15.99 -0.57 17.04
C VAL A 508 16.81 0.68 17.32
N LEU A 509 16.76 1.64 16.42
CA LEU A 509 17.55 2.87 16.48
C LEU A 509 16.63 4.09 16.45
N PRO A 510 16.79 5.09 17.34
CA PRO A 510 16.02 6.30 17.26
C PRO A 510 16.42 7.11 16.01
N LEU A 511 15.43 7.60 15.27
CA LEU A 511 15.62 8.53 14.16
C LEU A 511 15.31 9.95 14.63
N THR A 512 16.33 10.69 14.95
CA THR A 512 16.22 12.09 15.41
C THR A 512 16.32 13.11 14.28
N ALA A 513 16.80 12.70 13.11
CA ALA A 513 16.96 13.58 11.96
C ALA A 513 15.59 13.93 11.35
N GLU A 514 15.31 15.21 11.22
CA GLU A 514 14.13 15.72 10.48
C GLU A 514 14.30 15.63 8.96
N THR A 515 15.51 15.27 8.50
CA THR A 515 15.84 15.17 7.08
C THR A 515 15.60 13.74 6.57
N PRO A 516 15.18 13.58 5.31
CA PRO A 516 15.11 12.29 4.66
C PRO A 516 16.47 11.57 4.68
N LEU A 517 16.44 10.25 4.89
CA LEU A 517 17.62 9.41 4.99
C LEU A 517 17.56 8.28 3.98
N GLN A 518 18.69 7.97 3.35
CA GLN A 518 18.85 6.74 2.59
C GLN A 518 19.29 5.62 3.53
N ILE A 519 18.58 4.50 3.48
CA ILE A 519 18.89 3.27 4.20
C ILE A 519 19.39 2.25 3.17
N GLU A 520 20.65 1.84 3.32
CA GLU A 520 21.24 0.76 2.53
C GLU A 520 21.27 -0.50 3.41
N ALA A 521 20.33 -1.41 3.17
CA ALA A 521 20.13 -2.59 4.02
C ALA A 521 19.86 -3.85 3.16
N PRO A 522 20.85 -4.32 2.38
CA PRO A 522 20.67 -5.48 1.52
C PRO A 522 20.36 -6.72 2.37
N ASN A 523 19.30 -7.46 1.96
CA ASN A 523 18.84 -8.68 2.64
C ASN A 523 18.38 -8.51 4.10
N LEU A 524 18.10 -7.28 4.55
CA LEU A 524 17.56 -6.97 5.85
C LEU A 524 16.15 -6.42 5.72
N TYR A 525 15.31 -6.66 6.72
CA TYR A 525 13.95 -6.13 6.78
C TYR A 525 13.96 -4.83 7.56
N VAL A 526 13.43 -3.77 6.96
CA VAL A 526 13.50 -2.41 7.49
C VAL A 526 12.11 -1.79 7.54
N THR A 527 11.79 -1.15 8.66
CA THR A 527 10.59 -0.32 8.81
C THR A 527 10.83 0.77 9.84
N GLN A 528 10.03 1.83 9.81
CA GLN A 528 9.95 2.81 10.88
C GLN A 528 8.74 2.51 11.76
N ILE A 529 8.91 2.59 13.07
CA ILE A 529 7.81 2.64 14.05
C ILE A 529 7.63 4.10 14.43
N LEU A 530 6.39 4.55 14.39
CA LEU A 530 5.99 5.92 14.66
C LEU A 530 5.12 5.97 15.90
N THR A 531 5.39 6.90 16.79
CA THR A 531 4.54 7.16 17.96
C THR A 531 4.31 8.66 18.16
N THR A 532 3.11 9.03 18.58
CA THR A 532 2.77 10.41 18.90
C THR A 532 1.87 10.49 20.13
N ASN A 533 1.95 11.60 20.85
CA ASN A 533 1.09 11.85 22.00
C ASN A 533 -0.24 12.47 21.54
N LEU A 534 -1.33 11.73 21.67
CA LEU A 534 -2.69 12.18 21.34
C LEU A 534 -3.38 12.93 22.50
N GLY A 535 -2.69 13.08 23.65
CA GLY A 535 -3.20 13.79 24.84
C GLY A 535 -3.92 12.89 25.85
N ASP A 536 -4.46 11.77 25.40
CA ASP A 536 -5.12 10.75 26.24
C ASP A 536 -4.47 9.36 26.10
N GLY A 537 -3.30 9.30 25.51
CA GLY A 537 -2.52 8.09 25.24
C GLY A 537 -1.71 8.25 23.94
N LEU A 538 -1.02 7.20 23.55
CA LEU A 538 -0.19 7.20 22.35
C LEU A 538 -1.02 6.84 21.10
N GLY A 539 -0.67 7.49 20.00
CA GLY A 539 -0.93 7.03 18.65
C GLY A 539 0.24 6.19 18.16
N ILE A 540 -0.02 5.22 17.27
CA ILE A 540 1.00 4.34 16.70
C ILE A 540 0.71 4.07 15.24
N ASP A 541 1.77 4.05 14.42
CA ASP A 541 1.73 3.55 13.05
C ASP A 541 3.13 3.14 12.59
N SER A 542 3.27 2.74 11.32
CA SER A 542 4.55 2.39 10.71
C SER A 542 4.68 2.96 9.30
N LEU A 543 5.92 3.20 8.89
CA LEU A 543 6.26 3.58 7.52
C LEU A 543 7.37 2.70 6.99
N GLU A 544 7.18 2.17 5.79
CA GLU A 544 8.19 1.42 5.08
C GLU A 544 9.13 2.36 4.34
N PRO A 545 10.41 1.98 4.14
CA PRO A 545 11.27 2.69 3.21
C PRO A 545 10.73 2.63 1.78
N THR A 546 10.71 3.75 1.07
CA THR A 546 10.45 3.72 -0.38
C THR A 546 11.65 3.08 -1.08
N PRO A 547 11.51 1.93 -1.75
CA PRO A 547 12.63 1.22 -2.34
C PRO A 547 13.26 2.00 -3.49
N ASP A 548 14.54 1.71 -3.78
CA ASP A 548 15.20 2.24 -4.96
C ASP A 548 14.65 1.57 -6.23
N LEU A 549 13.83 2.29 -6.98
CA LEU A 549 13.18 1.79 -8.20
C LEU A 549 14.15 1.63 -9.39
N ASP A 550 15.39 2.12 -9.28
CA ASP A 550 16.41 1.91 -10.33
C ASP A 550 16.89 0.45 -10.40
N ALA A 551 16.76 -0.30 -9.31
CA ALA A 551 17.18 -1.70 -9.24
C ALA A 551 16.35 -2.66 -10.11
N ALA A 552 15.19 -2.24 -10.64
CA ALA A 552 14.27 -3.07 -11.42
C ALA A 552 14.35 -2.84 -12.94
N ARG A 553 15.46 -2.28 -13.46
CA ARG A 553 15.57 -1.82 -14.85
C ARG A 553 15.85 -2.91 -15.91
N GLN A 554 16.20 -4.11 -15.50
CA GLN A 554 16.46 -5.18 -16.46
C GLN A 554 15.18 -5.96 -16.77
N VAL A 555 14.77 -5.95 -18.04
CA VAL A 555 13.62 -6.70 -18.53
C VAL A 555 14.09 -7.83 -19.42
N TYR A 556 13.69 -9.05 -19.09
CA TYR A 556 13.89 -10.20 -19.97
C TYR A 556 12.74 -10.25 -20.98
N VAL A 557 13.05 -10.04 -22.25
CA VAL A 557 12.06 -10.12 -23.33
C VAL A 557 11.91 -11.60 -23.73
N HIS A 558 10.74 -12.17 -23.50
CA HIS A 558 10.37 -13.47 -24.02
C HIS A 558 9.83 -13.28 -25.44
N LEU A 559 10.57 -13.70 -26.42
CA LEU A 559 10.05 -13.86 -27.79
C LEU A 559 9.37 -15.22 -27.86
N ASN A 560 8.03 -15.25 -27.80
CA ASN A 560 7.27 -16.43 -28.16
C ASN A 560 7.39 -16.59 -29.68
N SER A 561 8.16 -17.58 -30.11
CA SER A 561 8.23 -18.05 -31.51
C SER A 561 7.08 -19.00 -31.82
#